data_8b48aea8dbc2dd30c395ac986f918b2a
#
_entry.id   8b48aea8dbc2dd30c395ac986f918b2a
#
_cell.length_a   1.000
_cell.length_b   1.000
_cell.length_c   1.000
_cell.angle_alpha   90.00
_cell.angle_beta   90.00
_cell.angle_gamma   90.00
#
_symmetry.space_group_name_H-M   'P 1'
#
loop_
_entity.id
_entity.type
_entity.pdbx_description
1 polymer ?
#
loop_
_entity_poly.entity_id
_entity_poly.type
_entity_poly.pdbx_seq_one_letter_code
_entity_poly.pdbx_strand_id
1 'polypeptide(L)'
;MTLHPESQRLLDELTALDLPPISSLTAEEARLRLEPPSGPLQEVAAIVEESFEGPGGAIRARRYQPLLASDEPTNLIVFFHGGGWVIGSIETHDDTCRRLANACAAVVVSIDYRLAPESPFPAAVDDCLAGLQWAVGCRDSWGVNGITAVAGDSAGGNLAAVVAQRAFECGSPALDLQLLIYPVTDCNLDTDSYLEFSDGHGLTRDAMDWFWQLYLGEQDATQPGASPLRAESLQGLPAAYVVTAQYDTLRDEGDAYARRLEQAGVEVTWECVPGLLHGFLMHADQIQEARDVITRIGQLVRSTGE
;
A
#
# COMPACT_ATOMS: atom_id res chain seq x y z
N MET A 1 23.42 -9.17 10.18
CA MET A 1 22.94 -9.23 8.77
C MET A 1 23.19 -7.85 8.20
N THR A 2 23.43 -7.71 6.90
CA THR A 2 23.77 -6.44 6.26
C THR A 2 22.68 -6.08 5.26
N LEU A 3 22.46 -4.78 5.01
CA LEU A 3 21.63 -4.30 3.92
C LEU A 3 22.02 -4.94 2.58
N HIS A 4 21.04 -5.17 1.72
CA HIS A 4 21.31 -5.56 0.34
C HIS A 4 22.12 -4.44 -0.36
N PRO A 5 23.09 -4.75 -1.21
CA PRO A 5 23.93 -3.71 -1.82
C PRO A 5 23.19 -2.63 -2.59
N GLU A 6 22.04 -2.95 -3.19
CA GLU A 6 21.16 -2.00 -3.88
C GLU A 6 20.43 -1.09 -2.89
N SER A 7 19.94 -1.65 -1.77
CA SER A 7 19.34 -0.87 -0.68
C SER A 7 20.36 0.06 -0.02
N GLN A 8 21.61 -0.41 0.17
CA GLN A 8 22.67 0.43 0.73
C GLN A 8 22.97 1.62 -0.19
N ARG A 9 23.08 1.39 -1.51
CA ARG A 9 23.30 2.49 -2.48
C ARG A 9 22.17 3.52 -2.42
N LEU A 10 20.93 3.06 -2.42
CA LEU A 10 19.76 3.95 -2.29
C LEU A 10 19.84 4.77 -1.00
N LEU A 11 20.15 4.14 0.12
CA LEU A 11 20.30 4.82 1.41
C LEU A 11 21.43 5.84 1.40
N ASP A 12 22.57 5.51 0.79
CA ASP A 12 23.72 6.40 0.64
C ASP A 12 23.36 7.61 -0.23
N GLU A 13 22.63 7.41 -1.34
CA GLU A 13 22.15 8.48 -2.21
C GLU A 13 21.16 9.42 -1.48
N LEU A 14 20.17 8.86 -0.76
CA LEU A 14 19.24 9.65 0.04
C LEU A 14 19.93 10.44 1.14
N THR A 15 20.92 9.82 1.82
CA THR A 15 21.69 10.47 2.88
C THR A 15 22.57 11.61 2.32
N ALA A 16 23.13 11.43 1.11
CA ALA A 16 23.96 12.45 0.47
C ALA A 16 23.19 13.73 0.08
N LEU A 17 21.85 13.67 0.01
CA LEU A 17 21.02 14.86 -0.24
C LEU A 17 20.99 15.82 0.95
N ASP A 18 21.40 15.38 2.14
CA ASP A 18 21.47 16.18 3.39
C ASP A 18 20.20 16.99 3.64
N LEU A 19 19.04 16.37 3.41
CA LEU A 19 17.74 17.01 3.56
C LEU A 19 17.33 17.04 5.05
N PRO A 20 16.65 18.14 5.51
CA PRO A 20 16.12 18.16 6.86
C PRO A 20 15.10 17.02 7.08
N PRO A 21 14.91 16.51 8.31
CA PRO A 21 13.92 15.46 8.60
C PRO A 21 12.52 15.86 8.12
N ILE A 22 11.76 14.91 7.60
CA ILE A 22 10.40 15.16 7.10
C ILE A 22 9.48 15.71 8.21
N SER A 23 9.69 15.25 9.45
CA SER A 23 8.98 15.72 10.65
C SER A 23 9.19 17.20 10.99
N SER A 24 10.18 17.85 10.38
CA SER A 24 10.43 19.30 10.53
C SER A 24 9.75 20.16 9.48
N LEU A 25 9.06 19.56 8.52
CA LEU A 25 8.42 20.21 7.39
C LEU A 25 6.92 20.40 7.60
N THR A 26 6.35 21.35 6.84
CA THR A 26 4.92 21.37 6.59
C THR A 26 4.51 20.22 5.65
N ALA A 27 3.24 19.82 5.66
CA ALA A 27 2.74 18.81 4.74
C ALA A 27 2.95 19.20 3.26
N GLU A 28 2.79 20.49 2.93
CA GLU A 28 3.02 21.02 1.58
C GLU A 28 4.49 20.86 1.14
N GLU A 29 5.45 21.22 2.00
CA GLU A 29 6.87 21.04 1.72
C GLU A 29 7.25 19.56 1.61
N ALA A 30 6.67 18.69 2.45
CA ALA A 30 6.92 17.27 2.44
C ALA A 30 6.42 16.60 1.13
N ARG A 31 5.28 17.03 0.60
CA ARG A 31 4.74 16.56 -0.69
C ARG A 31 5.67 16.84 -1.85
N LEU A 32 6.41 17.94 -1.82
CA LEU A 32 7.37 18.29 -2.87
C LEU A 32 8.62 17.40 -2.88
N ARG A 33 8.85 16.59 -1.83
CA ARG A 33 10.00 15.69 -1.76
C ARG A 33 9.76 14.31 -2.37
N LEU A 34 8.51 13.88 -2.42
CA LEU A 34 8.17 12.60 -3.03
C LEU A 34 7.86 12.83 -4.51
N GLU A 35 8.89 12.73 -5.33
CA GLU A 35 8.79 12.96 -6.76
C GLU A 35 8.29 11.70 -7.50
N PRO A 36 7.56 11.88 -8.61
CA PRO A 36 7.27 10.78 -9.53
C PRO A 36 8.55 10.12 -10.05
N PRO A 37 8.51 8.81 -10.41
CA PRO A 37 9.65 8.12 -10.97
C PRO A 37 10.16 8.82 -12.23
N SER A 38 11.49 9.08 -12.29
CA SER A 38 12.13 9.78 -13.41
C SER A 38 12.72 8.84 -14.47
N GLY A 39 12.76 7.53 -14.17
CA GLY A 39 13.27 6.49 -15.06
C GLY A 39 12.25 6.02 -16.12
N PRO A 40 12.66 5.07 -16.98
CA PRO A 40 11.74 4.45 -17.93
C PRO A 40 10.66 3.65 -17.18
N LEU A 41 9.39 4.00 -17.43
CA LEU A 41 8.24 3.33 -16.81
C LEU A 41 7.94 2.01 -17.52
N GLN A 42 7.40 1.06 -16.76
CA GLN A 42 6.89 -0.20 -17.31
C GLN A 42 5.77 0.07 -18.32
N GLU A 43 5.84 -0.49 -19.53
CA GLU A 43 4.76 -0.40 -20.52
C GLU A 43 3.54 -1.19 -20.05
N VAL A 44 2.35 -0.66 -20.34
CA VAL A 44 1.03 -1.30 -20.15
C VAL A 44 0.18 -1.11 -21.39
N ALA A 45 -0.88 -1.87 -21.56
CA ALA A 45 -1.72 -1.80 -22.76
C ALA A 45 -2.46 -0.45 -22.88
N ALA A 46 -2.93 0.12 -21.76
CA ALA A 46 -3.55 1.44 -21.72
C ALA A 46 -3.52 2.03 -20.32
N ILE A 47 -3.58 3.36 -20.27
CA ILE A 47 -3.81 4.13 -19.04
C ILE A 47 -5.01 5.04 -19.30
N VAL A 48 -5.93 5.08 -18.35
CA VAL A 48 -7.14 5.89 -18.44
C VAL A 48 -7.30 6.69 -17.16
N GLU A 49 -7.42 8.01 -17.29
CA GLU A 49 -7.83 8.86 -16.18
C GLU A 49 -9.34 8.72 -15.98
N GLU A 50 -9.72 8.42 -14.77
CA GLU A 50 -11.11 8.19 -14.36
C GLU A 50 -11.46 9.12 -13.19
N SER A 51 -12.74 9.27 -12.90
CA SER A 51 -13.21 9.92 -11.68
C SER A 51 -14.55 9.34 -11.25
N PHE A 52 -14.81 9.35 -9.95
CA PHE A 52 -16.07 8.90 -9.36
C PHE A 52 -16.50 9.82 -8.22
N GLU A 53 -17.78 9.80 -7.88
CA GLU A 53 -18.31 10.55 -6.74
C GLU A 53 -17.97 9.82 -5.44
N GLY A 54 -17.17 10.46 -4.59
CA GLY A 54 -16.83 9.99 -3.26
C GLY A 54 -17.52 10.78 -2.16
N PRO A 55 -17.30 10.43 -0.87
CA PRO A 55 -17.94 11.08 0.27
C PRO A 55 -17.65 12.58 0.40
N GLY A 56 -16.48 13.01 -0.09
CA GLY A 56 -16.03 14.42 -0.05
C GLY A 56 -16.14 15.16 -1.37
N GLY A 57 -16.76 14.58 -2.40
CA GLY A 57 -16.81 15.10 -3.77
C GLY A 57 -16.13 14.18 -4.78
N ALA A 58 -15.88 14.67 -5.99
CA ALA A 58 -15.26 13.88 -7.04
C ALA A 58 -13.83 13.46 -6.65
N ILE A 59 -13.54 12.17 -6.79
CA ILE A 59 -12.24 11.56 -6.53
C ILE A 59 -11.64 11.11 -7.85
N ARG A 60 -10.38 11.47 -8.09
CA ARG A 60 -9.62 11.04 -9.26
C ARG A 60 -9.13 9.60 -9.05
N ALA A 61 -9.12 8.83 -10.13
CA ALA A 61 -8.52 7.52 -10.19
C ALA A 61 -7.77 7.34 -11.51
N ARG A 62 -6.77 6.47 -11.52
CA ARG A 62 -6.06 6.08 -12.74
C ARG A 62 -6.12 4.58 -12.91
N ARG A 63 -6.63 4.15 -14.06
CA ARG A 63 -6.77 2.75 -14.41
C ARG A 63 -5.67 2.33 -15.38
N TYR A 64 -4.97 1.25 -15.03
CA TYR A 64 -3.91 0.63 -15.81
C TYR A 64 -4.40 -0.69 -16.36
N GLN A 65 -4.34 -0.84 -17.69
CA GLN A 65 -4.71 -2.07 -18.37
C GLN A 65 -3.45 -2.92 -18.58
N PRO A 66 -3.42 -4.19 -18.16
CA PRO A 66 -2.25 -5.06 -18.33
C PRO A 66 -2.00 -5.43 -19.78
N LEU A 67 -0.74 -5.76 -20.10
CA LEU A 67 -0.37 -6.49 -21.32
C LEU A 67 -0.69 -7.97 -21.10
N LEU A 68 -1.79 -8.46 -21.65
CA LEU A 68 -2.24 -9.85 -21.49
C LEU A 68 -1.86 -10.73 -22.67
N ALA A 69 -1.62 -12.01 -22.40
CA ALA A 69 -1.78 -13.07 -23.40
C ALA A 69 -3.27 -13.30 -23.68
N SER A 70 -3.62 -13.76 -24.89
CA SER A 70 -4.98 -13.70 -25.47
C SER A 70 -6.12 -14.39 -24.69
N ASP A 71 -5.84 -15.26 -23.75
CA ASP A 71 -6.85 -16.09 -23.04
C ASP A 71 -6.69 -16.07 -21.51
N GLU A 72 -5.95 -15.11 -20.97
CA GLU A 72 -5.67 -15.02 -19.54
C GLU A 72 -6.80 -14.28 -18.81
N PRO A 73 -7.28 -14.80 -17.65
CA PRO A 73 -8.25 -14.06 -16.83
C PRO A 73 -7.73 -12.71 -16.43
N THR A 74 -8.58 -11.71 -16.47
CA THR A 74 -8.24 -10.34 -16.04
C THR A 74 -8.73 -10.13 -14.62
N ASN A 75 -7.81 -9.90 -13.69
CA ASN A 75 -8.08 -9.61 -12.29
C ASN A 75 -8.37 -8.12 -12.08
N LEU A 76 -8.88 -7.75 -10.90
CA LEU A 76 -9.01 -6.37 -10.45
C LEU A 76 -8.17 -6.16 -9.19
N ILE A 77 -7.34 -5.13 -9.20
CA ILE A 77 -6.63 -4.65 -8.02
C ILE A 77 -6.97 -3.17 -7.80
N VAL A 78 -7.57 -2.84 -6.66
CA VAL A 78 -7.75 -1.45 -6.24
C VAL A 78 -6.58 -1.10 -5.33
N PHE A 79 -5.76 -0.15 -5.77
CA PHE A 79 -4.48 0.20 -5.15
C PHE A 79 -4.57 1.54 -4.42
N PHE A 80 -4.07 1.57 -3.20
CA PHE A 80 -3.95 2.75 -2.35
C PHE A 80 -2.47 3.03 -2.14
N HIS A 81 -2.01 4.23 -2.52
CA HIS A 81 -0.60 4.60 -2.44
C HIS A 81 -0.14 4.84 -1.00
N GLY A 82 1.16 4.67 -0.75
CA GLY A 82 1.83 5.02 0.48
C GLY A 82 2.06 6.53 0.64
N GLY A 83 2.76 6.89 1.72
CA GLY A 83 3.10 8.29 2.02
C GLY A 83 2.47 8.81 3.31
N GLY A 84 2.27 7.95 4.32
CA GLY A 84 1.82 8.34 5.65
C GLY A 84 0.49 9.08 5.66
N TRP A 85 -0.39 8.83 4.69
CA TRP A 85 -1.69 9.51 4.49
C TRP A 85 -1.58 11.02 4.24
N VAL A 86 -0.37 11.58 4.17
CA VAL A 86 -0.07 13.02 4.09
C VAL A 86 0.56 13.39 2.76
N ILE A 87 1.39 12.51 2.22
CA ILE A 87 2.11 12.68 0.96
C ILE A 87 1.78 11.54 0.00
N GLY A 88 2.37 11.55 -1.18
CA GLY A 88 2.10 10.54 -2.21
C GLY A 88 0.94 10.94 -3.14
N SER A 89 0.85 10.23 -4.25
CA SER A 89 -0.17 10.45 -5.28
C SER A 89 -0.19 9.29 -6.27
N ILE A 90 -1.13 9.30 -7.20
CA ILE A 90 -1.14 8.40 -8.37
C ILE A 90 0.18 8.49 -9.15
N GLU A 91 0.74 9.70 -9.29
CA GLU A 91 1.96 9.94 -10.05
C GLU A 91 3.18 9.31 -9.40
N THR A 92 3.29 9.39 -8.08
CA THR A 92 4.44 8.83 -7.34
C THR A 92 4.47 7.30 -7.36
N HIS A 93 3.32 6.65 -7.54
CA HIS A 93 3.17 5.19 -7.59
C HIS A 93 2.85 4.65 -9.00
N ASP A 94 3.03 5.47 -10.05
CA ASP A 94 2.68 5.12 -11.42
C ASP A 94 3.40 3.84 -11.89
N ASP A 95 4.74 3.73 -11.71
CA ASP A 95 5.50 2.54 -12.13
C ASP A 95 5.14 1.29 -11.31
N THR A 96 4.88 1.45 -10.01
CA THR A 96 4.41 0.36 -9.15
C THR A 96 3.09 -0.22 -9.66
N CYS A 97 2.11 0.63 -9.98
CA CYS A 97 0.83 0.20 -10.52
C CYS A 97 0.95 -0.48 -11.89
N ARG A 98 1.81 0.03 -12.77
CA ARG A 98 2.09 -0.59 -14.08
C ARG A 98 2.69 -1.98 -13.94
N ARG A 99 3.68 -2.13 -13.05
CA ARG A 99 4.32 -3.43 -12.77
C ARG A 99 3.34 -4.43 -12.18
N LEU A 100 2.53 -4.00 -11.21
CA LEU A 100 1.48 -4.85 -10.64
C LEU A 100 0.44 -5.24 -11.68
N ALA A 101 0.02 -4.33 -12.57
CA ALA A 101 -0.93 -4.65 -13.63
C ALA A 101 -0.44 -5.82 -14.48
N ASN A 102 0.79 -5.76 -14.98
CA ASN A 102 1.36 -6.82 -15.82
C ASN A 102 1.64 -8.11 -15.04
N ALA A 103 2.27 -8.00 -13.86
CA ALA A 103 2.62 -9.17 -13.06
C ALA A 103 1.39 -9.97 -12.62
N CYS A 104 0.31 -9.28 -12.27
CA CYS A 104 -0.92 -9.89 -11.74
C CYS A 104 -1.97 -10.22 -12.82
N ALA A 105 -1.72 -9.91 -14.10
CA ALA A 105 -2.75 -9.93 -15.15
C ALA A 105 -4.02 -9.16 -14.69
N ALA A 106 -3.83 -7.96 -14.14
CA ALA A 106 -4.89 -7.22 -13.47
C ALA A 106 -5.13 -5.84 -14.09
N VAL A 107 -6.40 -5.45 -14.18
CA VAL A 107 -6.75 -4.04 -14.20
C VAL A 107 -6.40 -3.48 -12.82
N VAL A 108 -5.42 -2.57 -12.74
CA VAL A 108 -5.07 -1.87 -11.51
C VAL A 108 -5.72 -0.50 -11.51
N VAL A 109 -6.39 -0.14 -10.41
CA VAL A 109 -7.04 1.16 -10.25
C VAL A 109 -6.43 1.85 -9.04
N SER A 110 -5.61 2.87 -9.27
CA SER A 110 -5.02 3.71 -8.23
C SER A 110 -5.98 4.83 -7.85
N ILE A 111 -6.27 4.97 -6.57
CA ILE A 111 -7.21 5.95 -6.01
C ILE A 111 -6.47 7.14 -5.44
N ASP A 112 -6.82 8.35 -5.87
CA ASP A 112 -6.29 9.62 -5.38
C ASP A 112 -7.10 10.08 -4.16
N TYR A 113 -7.00 9.34 -3.07
CA TYR A 113 -7.74 9.60 -1.84
C TYR A 113 -7.29 10.92 -1.19
N ARG A 114 -8.19 11.57 -0.45
CA ARG A 114 -7.91 12.82 0.25
C ARG A 114 -6.82 12.64 1.31
N LEU A 115 -5.88 13.59 1.35
CA LEU A 115 -4.74 13.58 2.25
C LEU A 115 -4.97 14.42 3.50
N ALA A 116 -4.32 14.03 4.58
CA ALA A 116 -4.17 14.82 5.80
C ALA A 116 -3.04 15.85 5.62
N PRO A 117 -3.03 16.94 6.38
CA PRO A 117 -3.99 17.30 7.44
C PRO A 117 -5.27 17.96 6.94
N GLU A 118 -5.40 18.29 5.66
CA GLU A 118 -6.58 18.97 5.10
C GLU A 118 -7.85 18.13 5.23
N SER A 119 -7.70 16.82 5.13
CA SER A 119 -8.76 15.83 5.31
C SER A 119 -8.27 14.71 6.24
N PRO A 120 -8.32 14.93 7.57
CA PRO A 120 -7.83 13.95 8.52
C PRO A 120 -8.69 12.68 8.54
N PHE A 121 -8.25 11.67 9.26
CA PHE A 121 -9.01 10.43 9.49
C PHE A 121 -10.46 10.73 9.89
N PRO A 122 -11.47 10.04 9.32
CA PRO A 122 -11.34 8.85 8.46
C PRO A 122 -11.45 9.13 6.94
N ALA A 123 -11.21 10.37 6.47
CA ALA A 123 -11.49 10.78 5.09
C ALA A 123 -10.84 9.85 4.04
N ALA A 124 -9.56 9.50 4.21
CA ALA A 124 -8.85 8.59 3.29
C ALA A 124 -9.48 7.19 3.25
N VAL A 125 -9.88 6.65 4.41
CA VAL A 125 -10.53 5.34 4.52
C VAL A 125 -11.88 5.34 3.78
N ASP A 126 -12.67 6.39 3.98
CA ASP A 126 -13.99 6.51 3.35
C ASP A 126 -13.87 6.65 1.83
N ASP A 127 -12.87 7.39 1.34
CA ASP A 127 -12.58 7.54 -0.10
C ASP A 127 -12.11 6.22 -0.72
N CYS A 128 -11.23 5.48 -0.03
CA CYS A 128 -10.73 4.19 -0.49
C CYS A 128 -11.84 3.14 -0.56
N LEU A 129 -12.74 3.10 0.43
CA LEU A 129 -13.90 2.21 0.39
C LEU A 129 -14.85 2.57 -0.76
N ALA A 130 -15.12 3.85 -0.97
CA ALA A 130 -15.94 4.31 -2.10
C ALA A 130 -15.28 3.97 -3.44
N GLY A 131 -13.94 4.12 -3.54
CA GLY A 131 -13.15 3.74 -4.70
C GLY A 131 -13.24 2.25 -5.02
N LEU A 132 -13.15 1.39 -4.00
CA LEU A 132 -13.35 -0.05 -4.14
C LEU A 132 -14.75 -0.37 -4.66
N GLN A 133 -15.79 0.20 -4.07
CA GLN A 133 -17.19 -0.03 -4.47
C GLN A 133 -17.43 0.41 -5.92
N TRP A 134 -16.90 1.56 -6.30
CA TRP A 134 -16.98 2.07 -7.67
C TRP A 134 -16.25 1.16 -8.65
N ALA A 135 -15.01 0.78 -8.38
CA ALA A 135 -14.19 -0.06 -9.26
C ALA A 135 -14.83 -1.44 -9.48
N VAL A 136 -15.38 -2.04 -8.42
CA VAL A 136 -16.12 -3.31 -8.52
C VAL A 136 -17.37 -3.15 -9.38
N GLY A 137 -18.07 -2.03 -9.28
CA GLY A 137 -19.22 -1.71 -10.15
C GLY A 137 -18.88 -1.57 -11.63
N CYS A 138 -17.61 -1.31 -11.95
CA CYS A 138 -17.12 -1.16 -13.33
C CYS A 138 -16.51 -2.44 -13.94
N ARG A 139 -16.38 -3.54 -13.17
CA ARG A 139 -15.69 -4.78 -13.58
C ARG A 139 -16.08 -5.26 -14.97
N ASP A 140 -17.37 -5.40 -15.23
CA ASP A 140 -17.88 -5.92 -16.51
C ASP A 140 -17.48 -5.03 -17.68
N SER A 141 -17.57 -3.71 -17.49
CA SER A 141 -17.21 -2.74 -18.54
C SER A 141 -15.70 -2.70 -18.82
N TRP A 142 -14.88 -3.12 -17.88
CA TRP A 142 -13.42 -3.22 -18.02
C TRP A 142 -12.94 -4.62 -18.45
N GLY A 143 -13.85 -5.57 -18.62
CA GLY A 143 -13.54 -6.94 -19.01
C GLY A 143 -12.88 -7.76 -17.90
N VAL A 144 -13.10 -7.38 -16.63
CA VAL A 144 -12.59 -8.11 -15.46
C VAL A 144 -13.46 -9.33 -15.20
N ASN A 145 -12.84 -10.52 -15.23
CA ASN A 145 -13.50 -11.81 -15.03
C ASN A 145 -12.80 -12.72 -14.00
N GLY A 146 -11.66 -12.27 -13.45
CA GLY A 146 -10.90 -12.93 -12.39
C GLY A 146 -11.27 -12.45 -10.98
N ILE A 147 -10.31 -12.51 -10.06
CA ILE A 147 -10.48 -12.11 -8.66
C ILE A 147 -10.53 -10.60 -8.47
N THR A 148 -10.97 -10.18 -7.28
CA THR A 148 -10.90 -8.80 -6.81
C THR A 148 -9.99 -8.72 -5.59
N ALA A 149 -8.98 -7.85 -5.66
CA ALA A 149 -8.09 -7.59 -4.54
C ALA A 149 -8.05 -6.09 -4.21
N VAL A 150 -7.79 -5.80 -2.94
CA VAL A 150 -7.27 -4.49 -2.50
C VAL A 150 -5.77 -4.61 -2.28
N ALA A 151 -5.04 -3.56 -2.60
CA ALA A 151 -3.59 -3.50 -2.44
C ALA A 151 -3.15 -2.13 -1.97
N GLY A 152 -2.03 -2.09 -1.27
CA GLY A 152 -1.39 -0.82 -0.94
C GLY A 152 -0.08 -1.03 -0.20
N ASP A 153 0.72 0.01 -0.20
CA ASP A 153 2.03 0.03 0.44
C ASP A 153 2.05 1.02 1.60
N SER A 154 2.72 0.69 2.71
CA SER A 154 2.88 1.58 3.87
C SER A 154 1.52 2.04 4.42
N ALA A 155 1.23 3.34 4.45
CA ALA A 155 -0.09 3.89 4.76
C ALA A 155 -1.18 3.39 3.82
N GLY A 156 -0.87 3.15 2.54
CA GLY A 156 -1.79 2.50 1.60
C GLY A 156 -2.07 1.04 1.97
N GLY A 157 -1.09 0.33 2.52
CA GLY A 157 -1.25 -0.99 3.11
C GLY A 157 -2.18 -0.98 4.33
N ASN A 158 -2.10 0.06 5.16
CA ASN A 158 -3.06 0.32 6.23
C ASN A 158 -4.48 0.48 5.67
N LEU A 159 -4.64 1.38 4.67
CA LEU A 159 -5.93 1.61 4.04
C LEU A 159 -6.49 0.33 3.40
N ALA A 160 -5.65 -0.51 2.77
CA ALA A 160 -6.08 -1.78 2.20
C ALA A 160 -6.59 -2.75 3.27
N ALA A 161 -5.89 -2.87 4.41
CA ALA A 161 -6.32 -3.71 5.53
C ALA A 161 -7.64 -3.22 6.15
N VAL A 162 -7.77 -1.90 6.38
CA VAL A 162 -8.99 -1.31 6.94
C VAL A 162 -10.17 -1.43 5.98
N VAL A 163 -9.96 -1.19 4.69
CA VAL A 163 -11.00 -1.33 3.66
C VAL A 163 -11.44 -2.78 3.53
N ALA A 164 -10.52 -3.77 3.63
CA ALA A 164 -10.90 -5.19 3.64
C ALA A 164 -11.78 -5.54 4.86
N GLN A 165 -11.46 -5.02 6.05
CA GLN A 165 -12.31 -5.18 7.25
C GLN A 165 -13.69 -4.56 7.04
N ARG A 166 -13.75 -3.30 6.58
CA ARG A 166 -15.04 -2.60 6.37
C ARG A 166 -15.89 -3.22 5.27
N ALA A 167 -15.29 -3.67 4.16
CA ALA A 167 -16.01 -4.37 3.11
C ALA A 167 -16.63 -5.68 3.62
N PHE A 168 -15.89 -6.43 4.45
CA PHE A 168 -16.39 -7.63 5.10
C PHE A 168 -17.54 -7.33 6.07
N GLU A 169 -17.40 -6.33 6.94
CA GLU A 169 -18.44 -5.89 7.89
C GLU A 169 -19.74 -5.44 7.19
N CYS A 170 -19.59 -4.73 6.08
CA CYS A 170 -20.73 -4.30 5.26
C CYS A 170 -21.31 -5.42 4.38
N GLY A 171 -20.62 -6.57 4.25
CA GLY A 171 -20.99 -7.68 3.39
C GLY A 171 -20.86 -7.36 1.89
N SER A 172 -20.22 -6.25 1.49
CA SER A 172 -20.05 -5.85 0.10
C SER A 172 -19.04 -4.70 -0.05
N PRO A 173 -18.22 -4.71 -1.11
CA PRO A 173 -18.06 -5.81 -2.08
C PRO A 173 -17.28 -6.98 -1.50
N ALA A 174 -17.48 -8.18 -2.05
CA ALA A 174 -16.65 -9.34 -1.71
C ALA A 174 -15.22 -9.15 -2.26
N LEU A 175 -14.24 -9.49 -1.44
CA LEU A 175 -12.82 -9.47 -1.79
C LEU A 175 -12.27 -10.90 -1.71
N ASP A 176 -11.41 -11.26 -2.66
CA ASP A 176 -10.72 -12.54 -2.69
C ASP A 176 -9.35 -12.45 -2.01
N LEU A 177 -8.69 -11.26 -2.09
CA LEU A 177 -7.33 -11.09 -1.62
C LEU A 177 -7.08 -9.66 -1.09
N GLN A 178 -6.22 -9.54 -0.07
CA GLN A 178 -5.62 -8.30 0.38
C GLN A 178 -4.08 -8.39 0.26
N LEU A 179 -3.48 -7.42 -0.46
CA LEU A 179 -2.05 -7.32 -0.71
C LEU A 179 -1.48 -6.19 0.14
N LEU A 180 -0.84 -6.53 1.23
CA LEU A 180 -0.37 -5.61 2.26
C LEU A 180 1.15 -5.49 2.20
N ILE A 181 1.65 -4.39 1.64
CA ILE A 181 3.06 -4.19 1.35
C ILE A 181 3.65 -3.28 2.44
N TYR A 182 4.52 -3.82 3.29
CA TYR A 182 5.09 -3.19 4.49
C TYR A 182 4.07 -2.27 5.21
N PRO A 183 2.89 -2.82 5.57
CA PRO A 183 1.75 -2.00 5.98
C PRO A 183 1.96 -1.36 7.36
N VAL A 184 1.44 -0.15 7.55
CA VAL A 184 1.16 0.38 8.89
C VAL A 184 -0.05 -0.36 9.45
N THR A 185 0.04 -0.95 10.64
CA THR A 185 -1.06 -1.71 11.23
C THR A 185 -1.43 -1.32 12.65
N ASP A 186 -0.56 -0.61 13.34
CA ASP A 186 -0.78 -0.14 14.72
C ASP A 186 -0.17 1.25 14.96
N CYS A 187 -0.70 1.94 15.96
CA CYS A 187 -0.17 3.23 16.42
C CYS A 187 0.92 3.09 17.50
N ASN A 188 1.38 1.87 17.80
CA ASN A 188 2.42 1.63 18.80
C ASN A 188 3.81 1.86 18.19
N LEU A 189 4.45 2.98 18.54
CA LEU A 189 5.78 3.35 18.07
C LEU A 189 6.93 2.81 18.94
N ASP A 190 6.65 1.85 19.84
CA ASP A 190 7.63 1.30 20.80
C ASP A 190 7.89 -0.20 20.58
N THR A 191 7.63 -0.72 19.36
CA THR A 191 8.02 -2.10 19.00
C THR A 191 9.53 -2.22 18.85
N ASP A 192 10.06 -3.43 18.87
CA ASP A 192 11.50 -3.66 18.73
C ASP A 192 12.04 -3.07 17.42
N SER A 193 11.30 -3.18 16.30
CA SER A 193 11.70 -2.61 15.02
C SER A 193 11.72 -1.07 15.03
N TYR A 194 10.76 -0.42 15.70
CA TYR A 194 10.80 1.04 15.89
C TYR A 194 11.99 1.51 16.71
N LEU A 195 12.42 0.72 17.70
CA LEU A 195 13.59 1.04 18.52
C LEU A 195 14.89 0.74 17.77
N GLU A 196 14.96 -0.38 17.04
CA GLU A 196 16.15 -0.82 16.29
C GLU A 196 16.41 0.07 15.06
N PHE A 197 15.37 0.48 14.33
CA PHE A 197 15.46 1.26 13.09
C PHE A 197 14.92 2.68 13.25
N SER A 198 14.95 3.21 14.46
CA SER A 198 14.44 4.57 14.78
C SER A 198 15.01 5.67 13.89
N ASP A 199 16.24 5.49 13.39
CA ASP A 199 16.96 6.42 12.51
C ASP A 199 17.94 5.67 11.59
N GLY A 200 18.41 6.35 10.52
CA GLY A 200 19.45 5.84 9.64
C GLY A 200 19.04 4.75 8.64
N HIS A 201 17.75 4.42 8.53
CA HIS A 201 17.23 3.37 7.64
C HIS A 201 16.07 3.84 6.73
N GLY A 202 16.02 5.13 6.42
CA GLY A 202 15.00 5.74 5.57
C GLY A 202 13.80 6.22 6.38
N LEU A 203 12.79 5.37 6.62
CA LEU A 203 11.66 5.73 7.46
C LEU A 203 12.06 5.75 8.93
N THR A 204 11.87 6.88 9.60
CA THR A 204 12.23 7.08 11.00
C THR A 204 11.01 6.99 11.92
N ARG A 205 11.25 6.72 13.20
CA ARG A 205 10.21 6.78 14.24
C ARG A 205 9.58 8.17 14.33
N ASP A 206 10.39 9.24 14.28
CA ASP A 206 9.91 10.62 14.34
C ASP A 206 9.06 10.98 13.11
N ALA A 207 9.39 10.44 11.93
CA ALA A 207 8.56 10.60 10.74
C ALA A 207 7.19 9.94 10.93
N MET A 208 7.14 8.73 11.50
CA MET A 208 5.88 8.04 11.77
C MET A 208 5.03 8.75 12.81
N ASP A 209 5.63 9.27 13.87
CA ASP A 209 4.91 10.09 14.87
C ASP A 209 4.28 11.34 14.22
N TRP A 210 5.05 12.03 13.39
CA TRP A 210 4.57 13.19 12.63
C TRP A 210 3.42 12.83 11.67
N PHE A 211 3.52 11.72 10.93
CA PHE A 211 2.44 11.25 10.05
C PHE A 211 1.17 10.94 10.84
N TRP A 212 1.29 10.22 11.95
CA TRP A 212 0.16 9.90 12.82
C TRP A 212 -0.52 11.14 13.38
N GLN A 213 0.24 12.14 13.84
CA GLN A 213 -0.31 13.40 14.34
C GLN A 213 -1.14 14.14 13.29
N LEU A 214 -0.63 14.22 12.05
CA LEU A 214 -1.34 14.88 10.96
C LEU A 214 -2.57 14.08 10.50
N TYR A 215 -2.44 12.75 10.43
CA TYR A 215 -3.52 11.86 9.97
C TYR A 215 -4.70 11.85 10.92
N LEU A 216 -4.45 11.74 12.21
CA LEU A 216 -5.51 11.58 13.21
C LEU A 216 -6.14 12.91 13.63
N GLY A 217 -5.38 14.01 13.67
CA GLY A 217 -5.84 15.20 14.34
C GLY A 217 -6.15 14.90 15.82
N GLU A 218 -7.41 15.04 16.21
CA GLU A 218 -7.88 14.76 17.58
C GLU A 218 -8.50 13.35 17.75
N GLN A 219 -8.45 12.51 16.72
CA GLN A 219 -9.05 11.18 16.74
C GLN A 219 -8.22 10.17 17.54
N ASP A 220 -8.88 9.15 18.07
CA ASP A 220 -8.22 8.06 18.80
C ASP A 220 -7.45 7.14 17.82
N ALA A 221 -6.13 7.05 18.00
CA ALA A 221 -5.26 6.20 17.21
C ALA A 221 -5.56 4.70 17.38
N THR A 222 -6.15 4.32 18.52
CA THR A 222 -6.33 2.90 18.87
C THR A 222 -7.57 2.26 18.23
N GLN A 223 -8.41 3.05 17.58
CA GLN A 223 -9.60 2.51 16.89
C GLN A 223 -9.21 1.65 15.68
N PRO A 224 -9.92 0.53 15.41
CA PRO A 224 -9.59 -0.40 14.32
C PRO A 224 -9.55 0.25 12.94
N GLY A 225 -10.33 1.30 12.72
CA GLY A 225 -10.33 2.06 11.46
C GLY A 225 -9.04 2.84 11.20
N ALA A 226 -8.20 3.08 12.21
CA ALA A 226 -6.88 3.67 12.07
C ALA A 226 -5.78 2.61 12.28
N SER A 227 -5.93 1.75 13.28
CA SER A 227 -4.99 0.68 13.65
C SER A 227 -5.64 -0.70 13.43
N PRO A 228 -5.60 -1.27 12.23
CA PRO A 228 -6.28 -2.53 11.90
C PRO A 228 -5.81 -3.72 12.74
N LEU A 229 -4.59 -3.68 13.27
CA LEU A 229 -4.10 -4.68 14.23
C LEU A 229 -4.95 -4.74 15.52
N ARG A 230 -5.71 -3.69 15.85
CA ARG A 230 -6.55 -3.61 17.06
C ARG A 230 -8.00 -4.05 16.85
N ALA A 231 -8.35 -4.53 15.65
CA ALA A 231 -9.69 -5.05 15.41
C ALA A 231 -10.03 -6.19 16.38
N GLU A 232 -11.27 -6.25 16.84
CA GLU A 232 -11.72 -7.28 17.77
C GLU A 232 -11.63 -8.68 17.16
N SER A 233 -11.99 -8.83 15.88
CA SER A 233 -11.90 -10.07 15.11
C SER A 233 -11.39 -9.80 13.70
N LEU A 234 -10.56 -10.73 13.19
CA LEU A 234 -10.13 -10.78 11.79
C LEU A 234 -10.68 -12.01 11.06
N GLN A 235 -11.59 -12.75 11.69
CA GLN A 235 -12.18 -13.96 11.13
C GLN A 235 -13.04 -13.64 9.91
N GLY A 236 -12.86 -14.40 8.83
CA GLY A 236 -13.66 -14.30 7.61
C GLY A 236 -13.16 -13.23 6.63
N LEU A 237 -12.06 -12.54 6.95
CA LEU A 237 -11.41 -11.62 6.01
C LEU A 237 -10.86 -12.39 4.79
N PRO A 238 -10.67 -11.71 3.64
CA PRO A 238 -10.10 -12.32 2.45
C PRO A 238 -8.68 -12.83 2.71
N ALA A 239 -8.24 -13.80 1.91
CA ALA A 239 -6.85 -14.25 1.92
C ALA A 239 -5.88 -13.06 1.89
N ALA A 240 -4.69 -13.21 2.48
CA ALA A 240 -3.75 -12.11 2.61
C ALA A 240 -2.35 -12.48 2.11
N TYR A 241 -1.72 -11.55 1.39
CA TYR A 241 -0.29 -11.52 1.22
C TYR A 241 0.27 -10.34 2.00
N VAL A 242 1.16 -10.61 2.95
CA VAL A 242 1.81 -9.58 3.76
C VAL A 242 3.30 -9.65 3.53
N VAL A 243 3.89 -8.57 3.04
CA VAL A 243 5.34 -8.48 2.87
C VAL A 243 5.89 -7.33 3.71
N THR A 244 6.91 -7.62 4.51
CA THR A 244 7.64 -6.64 5.32
C THR A 244 9.09 -6.54 4.86
N ALA A 245 9.75 -5.43 5.19
CA ALA A 245 11.18 -5.26 4.95
C ALA A 245 11.96 -5.48 6.25
N GLN A 246 13.14 -6.10 6.15
CA GLN A 246 13.94 -6.43 7.34
C GLN A 246 14.39 -5.18 8.09
N TYR A 247 14.77 -4.12 7.37
CA TYR A 247 15.28 -2.86 7.93
C TYR A 247 14.20 -1.77 7.84
N ASP A 248 13.11 -1.99 8.59
CA ASP A 248 11.92 -1.14 8.55
C ASP A 248 11.34 -0.97 9.96
N THR A 249 11.01 0.25 10.34
CA THR A 249 10.30 0.54 11.60
C THR A 249 8.96 -0.18 11.69
N LEU A 250 8.28 -0.42 10.56
CA LEU A 250 6.96 -1.07 10.48
C LEU A 250 7.02 -2.60 10.46
N ARG A 251 8.23 -3.21 10.45
CA ARG A 251 8.41 -4.67 10.34
C ARG A 251 7.54 -5.43 11.34
N ASP A 252 7.68 -5.11 12.61
CA ASP A 252 7.09 -5.92 13.67
C ASP A 252 5.57 -5.81 13.72
N GLU A 253 5.00 -4.66 13.41
CA GLU A 253 3.55 -4.49 13.37
C GLU A 253 2.92 -5.15 12.14
N GLY A 254 3.59 -5.13 10.98
CA GLY A 254 3.19 -5.87 9.79
C GLY A 254 3.21 -7.38 10.02
N ASP A 255 4.28 -7.88 10.63
CA ASP A 255 4.45 -9.28 11.04
C ASP A 255 3.38 -9.70 12.08
N ALA A 256 3.05 -8.82 13.03
CA ALA A 256 2.02 -9.07 14.02
C ALA A 256 0.63 -9.18 13.38
N TYR A 257 0.34 -8.34 12.39
CA TYR A 257 -0.93 -8.38 11.67
C TYR A 257 -1.09 -9.68 10.88
N ALA A 258 -0.04 -10.11 10.16
CA ALA A 258 -0.02 -11.39 9.45
C ALA A 258 -0.32 -12.57 10.39
N ARG A 259 0.34 -12.63 11.55
CA ARG A 259 0.10 -13.67 12.55
C ARG A 259 -1.32 -13.63 13.12
N ARG A 260 -1.90 -12.44 13.33
CA ARG A 260 -3.29 -12.32 13.80
C ARG A 260 -4.29 -12.80 12.76
N LEU A 261 -4.05 -12.55 11.48
CA LEU A 261 -4.85 -13.10 10.37
C LEU A 261 -4.81 -14.62 10.37
N GLU A 262 -3.62 -15.24 10.45
CA GLU A 262 -3.47 -16.72 10.54
C GLU A 262 -4.21 -17.30 11.77
N GLN A 263 -4.06 -16.66 12.94
CA GLN A 263 -4.75 -17.09 14.17
C GLN A 263 -6.27 -16.98 14.06
N ALA A 264 -6.78 -16.06 13.23
CA ALA A 264 -8.20 -15.92 12.91
C ALA A 264 -8.69 -16.92 11.84
N GLY A 265 -7.82 -17.77 11.30
CA GLY A 265 -8.14 -18.76 10.28
C GLY A 265 -8.19 -18.20 8.86
N VAL A 266 -7.62 -17.02 8.62
CA VAL A 266 -7.44 -16.45 7.28
C VAL A 266 -6.24 -17.15 6.61
N GLU A 267 -6.34 -17.45 5.34
CA GLU A 267 -5.22 -17.93 4.53
C GLU A 267 -4.21 -16.78 4.33
N VAL A 268 -2.96 -16.97 4.81
CA VAL A 268 -1.93 -15.93 4.77
C VAL A 268 -0.67 -16.46 4.12
N THR A 269 -0.18 -15.74 3.12
CA THR A 269 1.20 -15.83 2.66
C THR A 269 1.94 -14.61 3.24
N TRP A 270 2.98 -14.87 4.04
CA TRP A 270 3.73 -13.80 4.68
C TRP A 270 5.23 -14.01 4.53
N GLU A 271 5.96 -12.92 4.23
CA GLU A 271 7.42 -12.91 4.19
C GLU A 271 8.00 -11.60 4.71
N CYS A 272 9.12 -11.68 5.42
CA CYS A 272 9.98 -10.55 5.73
C CYS A 272 11.20 -10.59 4.81
N VAL A 273 11.33 -9.62 3.90
CA VAL A 273 12.37 -9.64 2.85
C VAL A 273 13.71 -9.17 3.42
N PRO A 274 14.75 -10.04 3.38
CA PRO A 274 16.05 -9.73 3.97
C PRO A 274 16.75 -8.58 3.23
N GLY A 275 17.42 -7.69 3.99
CA GLY A 275 18.29 -6.65 3.44
C GLY A 275 17.57 -5.48 2.79
N LEU A 276 16.23 -5.44 2.77
CA LEU A 276 15.46 -4.35 2.22
C LEU A 276 15.08 -3.30 3.26
N LEU A 277 14.89 -2.06 2.78
CA LEU A 277 14.40 -0.90 3.51
C LEU A 277 12.91 -0.70 3.27
N HIS A 278 12.25 0.10 4.14
CA HIS A 278 10.91 0.60 3.87
C HIS A 278 10.82 1.28 2.49
N GLY A 279 9.69 1.12 1.79
CA GLY A 279 9.46 1.75 0.49
C GLY A 279 10.14 1.06 -0.69
N PHE A 280 10.78 -0.09 -0.50
CA PHE A 280 11.56 -0.77 -1.55
C PHE A 280 10.80 -1.01 -2.85
N LEU A 281 9.48 -1.17 -2.79
CA LEU A 281 8.67 -1.48 -3.98
C LEU A 281 8.65 -0.32 -4.98
N MET A 282 8.73 0.92 -4.50
CA MET A 282 8.80 2.12 -5.33
C MET A 282 10.13 2.22 -6.12
N HIS A 283 11.15 1.46 -5.71
CA HIS A 283 12.48 1.41 -6.31
C HIS A 283 12.73 0.13 -7.11
N ALA A 284 11.67 -0.46 -7.68
CA ALA A 284 11.78 -1.67 -8.48
C ALA A 284 12.60 -1.49 -9.78
N ASP A 285 12.81 -0.26 -10.24
CA ASP A 285 13.75 0.07 -11.32
C ASP A 285 15.23 -0.18 -10.92
N GLN A 286 15.56 -0.01 -9.63
CA GLN A 286 16.92 -0.08 -9.09
C GLN A 286 17.17 -1.35 -8.26
N ILE A 287 16.15 -1.91 -7.59
CA ILE A 287 16.26 -3.04 -6.67
C ILE A 287 15.70 -4.30 -7.31
N GLN A 288 16.57 -5.31 -7.55
CA GLN A 288 16.16 -6.58 -8.15
C GLN A 288 15.16 -7.33 -7.26
N GLU A 289 15.42 -7.39 -5.95
CA GLU A 289 14.53 -8.10 -5.02
C GLU A 289 13.12 -7.48 -4.96
N ALA A 290 12.98 -6.15 -5.21
CA ALA A 290 11.67 -5.52 -5.35
C ALA A 290 10.91 -6.06 -6.58
N ARG A 291 11.59 -6.29 -7.71
CA ARG A 291 11.00 -6.94 -8.89
C ARG A 291 10.61 -8.38 -8.61
N ASP A 292 11.42 -9.09 -7.84
CA ASP A 292 11.15 -10.48 -7.45
C ASP A 292 9.93 -10.57 -6.52
N VAL A 293 9.75 -9.61 -5.59
CA VAL A 293 8.52 -9.49 -4.78
C VAL A 293 7.30 -9.25 -5.68
N ILE A 294 7.37 -8.32 -6.64
CA ILE A 294 6.27 -8.08 -7.58
C ILE A 294 5.94 -9.35 -8.37
N THR A 295 6.95 -10.14 -8.75
CA THR A 295 6.76 -11.42 -9.45
C THR A 295 6.03 -12.44 -8.56
N ARG A 296 6.40 -12.54 -7.26
CA ARG A 296 5.72 -13.42 -6.29
C ARG A 296 4.28 -13.00 -6.05
N ILE A 297 4.01 -11.68 -5.93
CA ILE A 297 2.64 -11.13 -5.87
C ILE A 297 1.86 -11.56 -7.11
N GLY A 298 2.45 -11.42 -8.30
CA GLY A 298 1.81 -11.81 -9.55
C GLY A 298 1.47 -13.29 -9.62
N GLN A 299 2.37 -14.16 -9.17
CA GLN A 299 2.13 -15.61 -9.11
C GLN A 299 0.98 -15.95 -8.16
N LEU A 300 0.94 -15.34 -6.97
CA LEU A 300 -0.14 -15.54 -6.01
C LEU A 300 -1.49 -15.09 -6.58
N VAL A 301 -1.58 -13.87 -7.12
CA VAL A 301 -2.82 -13.31 -7.68
C VAL A 301 -3.38 -14.20 -8.80
N ARG A 302 -2.51 -14.71 -9.68
CA ARG A 302 -2.92 -15.58 -10.78
C ARG A 302 -3.39 -16.97 -10.31
N SER A 303 -2.82 -17.50 -9.21
CA SER A 303 -3.22 -18.79 -8.65
C SER A 303 -4.43 -18.71 -7.71
N THR A 304 -4.79 -17.51 -7.25
CA THR A 304 -5.99 -17.28 -6.43
C THR A 304 -7.22 -17.32 -7.36
N GLY A 305 -8.09 -18.30 -7.21
CA GLY A 305 -9.30 -18.46 -8.02
C GLY A 305 -9.26 -19.60 -9.04
N GLU A 306 -8.11 -20.35 -9.09
CA GLU A 306 -8.06 -21.67 -9.73
C GLU A 306 -8.55 -22.74 -8.73
#